data_a09ddc151906c690c66e341f9bf56efe
#
_entry.id   a09ddc151906c690c66e341f9bf56efe
#
_cell.length_a   1.000
_cell.length_b   1.000
_cell.length_c   1.000
_cell.angle_alpha   90.00
_cell.angle_beta   90.00
_cell.angle_gamma   90.00
#
_symmetry.space_group_name_H-M   'P 1'
#
loop_
_entity.id
_entity.type
_entity.pdbx_description
1 polymer ?
#
loop_
_entity_poly.entity_id
_entity_poly.type
_entity_poly.pdbx_seq_one_letter_code
_entity_poly.pdbx_strand_id
1 'polypeptide(L)'
;IMIIETIYLPVAYEGILDNGVFKPSLKAYIPDVYEDVHPSKKRPTVVIFPGGGYSHHSVREAEPIALAFNRMGFNACVLTYSVAPMEFPVALLDACQGLHTLCEYQEKWNIDMQNVFLCGFSAGSHLAASVGIYGKTELVSQYFKDDLPAIRGLILSYPVISSGDFAHKGSVENVLGEKILNSDKAQYYKDLISLEKNVHEEVPPVFMWHTNEDTSVPAENSLLFALALRKYNI
;
A
#
# COMPACT_ATOMS: atom_id res chain seq x y z
N ILE A 1 -3.76 23.05 15.87
CA ILE A 1 -2.63 22.12 16.20
C ILE A 1 -2.83 20.86 15.37
N MET A 2 -1.79 20.40 14.67
CA MET A 2 -1.81 19.12 13.96
C MET A 2 -1.57 17.97 14.94
N ILE A 3 -2.35 16.90 14.85
CA ILE A 3 -2.05 15.64 15.56
C ILE A 3 -1.01 14.89 14.74
N ILE A 4 0.11 14.52 15.37
CA ILE A 4 1.11 13.61 14.80
C ILE A 4 1.27 12.48 15.82
N GLU A 5 0.85 11.28 15.46
CA GLU A 5 0.96 10.12 16.34
C GLU A 5 1.31 8.86 15.54
N THR A 6 1.97 7.92 16.19
CA THR A 6 2.33 6.63 15.60
C THR A 6 1.59 5.50 16.32
N ILE A 7 0.86 4.71 15.55
CA ILE A 7 0.17 3.51 16.03
C ILE A 7 0.98 2.31 15.54
N TYR A 8 1.48 1.50 16.46
CA TYR A 8 2.12 0.23 16.11
C TYR A 8 1.05 -0.81 15.81
N LEU A 9 1.19 -1.47 14.67
CA LEU A 9 0.22 -2.46 14.21
C LEU A 9 0.50 -3.81 14.89
N PRO A 10 -0.54 -4.57 15.27
CA PRO A 10 -0.35 -5.94 15.75
C PRO A 10 0.14 -6.82 14.60
N VAL A 11 1.23 -7.55 14.83
CA VAL A 11 1.81 -8.51 13.88
C VAL A 11 1.51 -9.92 14.36
N ALA A 12 0.27 -10.34 14.31
CA ALA A 12 -0.16 -11.66 14.75
C ALA A 12 -1.07 -12.28 13.68
N TYR A 13 -0.47 -12.69 12.56
CA TYR A 13 -1.19 -13.40 11.51
C TYR A 13 -1.01 -14.90 11.73
N GLU A 14 -2.12 -15.64 11.80
CA GLU A 14 -2.09 -17.08 12.04
C GLU A 14 -1.22 -17.80 11.00
N GLY A 15 -0.29 -18.62 11.46
CA GLY A 15 0.65 -19.36 10.61
C GLY A 15 1.83 -18.56 10.06
N ILE A 16 1.95 -17.28 10.40
CA ILE A 16 3.08 -16.44 10.01
C ILE A 16 3.96 -16.17 11.24
N LEU A 17 5.25 -16.47 11.12
CA LEU A 17 6.21 -16.25 12.20
C LEU A 17 6.55 -14.75 12.29
N ASP A 18 6.30 -14.16 13.45
CA ASP A 18 6.86 -12.87 13.83
C ASP A 18 8.36 -13.05 14.09
N ASN A 19 9.21 -12.32 13.39
CA ASN A 19 10.66 -12.35 13.65
C ASN A 19 11.10 -11.49 14.85
N GLY A 20 10.16 -10.77 15.50
CA GLY A 20 10.40 -9.92 16.67
C GLY A 20 11.28 -8.69 16.42
N VAL A 21 11.72 -8.47 15.19
CA VAL A 21 12.69 -7.42 14.83
C VAL A 21 12.00 -6.18 14.27
N PHE A 22 10.95 -6.37 13.47
CA PHE A 22 10.25 -5.27 12.79
C PHE A 22 8.84 -5.07 13.36
N LYS A 23 8.50 -3.81 13.63
CA LYS A 23 7.15 -3.43 14.08
C LYS A 23 6.51 -2.51 13.05
N PRO A 24 5.59 -3.01 12.21
CA PRO A 24 4.86 -2.17 11.30
C PRO A 24 4.07 -1.11 12.07
N SER A 25 3.89 0.04 11.45
CA SER A 25 3.22 1.17 12.10
C SER A 25 2.52 2.07 11.09
N LEU A 26 1.48 2.74 11.58
CA LEU A 26 0.78 3.80 10.87
C LEU A 26 1.05 5.13 11.57
N LYS A 27 1.79 6.02 10.92
CA LYS A 27 2.06 7.37 11.44
C LYS A 27 1.07 8.36 10.83
N ALA A 28 0.19 8.88 11.67
CA ALA A 28 -0.86 9.80 11.28
C ALA A 28 -0.41 11.26 11.35
N TYR A 29 -0.78 12.05 10.35
CA TYR A 29 -0.61 13.50 10.23
C TYR A 29 -2.00 14.09 10.00
N ILE A 30 -2.67 14.53 11.07
CA ILE A 30 -4.06 14.95 11.05
C ILE A 30 -4.14 16.46 11.33
N PRO A 31 -4.50 17.27 10.31
CA PRO A 31 -4.72 18.70 10.52
C PRO A 31 -5.87 18.95 11.48
N ASP A 32 -5.72 19.95 12.33
CA ASP A 32 -6.74 20.34 13.30
C ASP A 32 -8.07 20.72 12.62
N VAL A 33 -9.16 20.48 13.34
CA VAL A 33 -10.50 20.94 12.95
C VAL A 33 -10.84 22.11 13.86
N TYR A 34 -10.97 23.30 13.30
CA TYR A 34 -11.36 24.48 14.04
C TYR A 34 -12.88 24.51 14.19
N GLU A 35 -13.36 24.47 15.43
CA GLU A 35 -14.79 24.48 15.76
C GLU A 35 -15.53 25.68 15.17
N ASP A 36 -14.86 26.84 15.07
CA ASP A 36 -15.39 28.07 14.52
C ASP A 36 -15.61 28.03 13.00
N VAL A 37 -14.95 27.10 12.29
CA VAL A 37 -14.98 27.06 10.84
C VAL A 37 -15.81 25.89 10.34
N HIS A 38 -15.57 24.67 10.85
CA HIS A 38 -16.29 23.45 10.48
C HIS A 38 -16.10 22.35 11.54
N PRO A 39 -16.88 22.35 12.63
CA PRO A 39 -16.66 21.44 13.76
C PRO A 39 -16.86 19.95 13.44
N SER A 40 -17.61 19.63 12.40
CA SER A 40 -17.93 18.26 11.99
C SER A 40 -17.31 17.84 10.64
N LYS A 41 -16.31 18.57 10.15
CA LYS A 41 -15.72 18.29 8.83
C LYS A 41 -14.89 17.02 8.88
N LYS A 42 -15.42 15.94 8.30
CA LYS A 42 -14.62 14.77 7.94
C LYS A 42 -13.75 15.10 6.71
N ARG A 43 -12.53 14.56 6.68
CA ARG A 43 -11.56 14.82 5.60
C ARG A 43 -11.27 13.56 4.81
N PRO A 44 -11.10 13.67 3.48
CA PRO A 44 -10.52 12.58 2.72
C PRO A 44 -9.15 12.23 3.29
N THR A 45 -8.80 10.98 3.26
CA THR A 45 -7.58 10.47 3.87
C THR A 45 -6.75 9.73 2.85
N VAL A 46 -5.44 10.00 2.83
CA VAL A 46 -4.48 9.26 2.02
C VAL A 46 -3.58 8.41 2.91
N VAL A 47 -3.45 7.13 2.59
CA VAL A 47 -2.45 6.25 3.16
C VAL A 47 -1.27 6.18 2.20
N ILE A 48 -0.10 6.51 2.68
CA ILE A 48 1.13 6.62 1.90
C ILE A 48 1.99 5.39 2.14
N PHE A 49 2.43 4.77 1.06
CA PHE A 49 3.26 3.59 1.01
C PHE A 49 4.63 3.97 0.42
N PRO A 50 5.63 4.29 1.24
CA PRO A 50 6.97 4.62 0.75
C PRO A 50 7.59 3.46 -0.02
N GLY A 51 8.40 3.76 -1.04
CA GLY A 51 9.21 2.78 -1.73
C GLY A 51 10.41 2.31 -0.92
N GLY A 52 11.33 1.61 -1.59
CA GLY A 52 12.55 1.08 -0.99
C GLY A 52 12.79 -0.39 -1.31
N GLY A 53 12.19 -0.89 -2.40
CA GLY A 53 12.46 -2.23 -2.93
C GLY A 53 12.13 -3.39 -2.00
N TYR A 54 11.22 -3.20 -1.03
CA TYR A 54 10.95 -4.14 0.07
C TYR A 54 12.17 -4.47 0.94
N SER A 55 13.20 -3.63 0.93
CA SER A 55 14.37 -3.78 1.82
C SER A 55 14.45 -2.69 2.89
N HIS A 56 13.86 -1.53 2.64
CA HIS A 56 13.81 -0.37 3.54
C HIS A 56 12.64 0.54 3.15
N HIS A 57 12.48 1.66 3.87
CA HIS A 57 11.49 2.70 3.52
C HIS A 57 12.19 4.00 3.14
N SER A 58 11.80 4.55 1.99
CA SER A 58 12.28 5.84 1.50
C SER A 58 11.70 6.98 2.33
N VAL A 59 12.54 7.66 3.09
CA VAL A 59 12.12 8.80 3.92
C VAL A 59 11.61 9.98 3.09
N ARG A 60 12.05 10.12 1.84
CA ARG A 60 11.61 11.17 0.91
C ARG A 60 10.16 10.98 0.45
N GLU A 61 9.68 9.75 0.46
CA GLU A 61 8.36 9.33 0.02
C GLU A 61 7.38 9.13 1.20
N ALA A 62 7.78 9.59 2.39
CA ALA A 62 7.04 9.44 3.64
C ALA A 62 6.47 10.79 4.13
N GLU A 63 7.05 11.38 5.16
CA GLU A 63 6.60 12.63 5.78
C GLU A 63 6.47 13.80 4.79
N PRO A 64 7.40 14.06 3.86
CA PRO A 64 7.24 15.14 2.90
C PRO A 64 5.97 15.03 2.06
N ILE A 65 5.59 13.81 1.69
CA ILE A 65 4.36 13.53 0.93
C ILE A 65 3.13 13.75 1.83
N ALA A 66 3.17 13.28 3.08
CA ALA A 66 2.08 13.48 4.03
C ALA A 66 1.77 14.97 4.23
N LEU A 67 2.82 15.79 4.41
CA LEU A 67 2.68 17.25 4.56
C LEU A 67 2.14 17.92 3.30
N ALA A 68 2.50 17.43 2.11
CA ALA A 68 1.95 17.91 0.84
C ALA A 68 0.44 17.65 0.74
N PHE A 69 -0.02 16.46 1.11
CA PHE A 69 -1.46 16.13 1.16
C PHE A 69 -2.20 16.92 2.24
N ASN A 70 -1.60 17.12 3.41
CA ASN A 70 -2.20 17.97 4.45
C ASN A 70 -2.44 19.40 3.95
N ARG A 71 -1.49 19.96 3.19
CA ARG A 71 -1.65 21.28 2.57
C ARG A 71 -2.86 21.35 1.62
N MET A 72 -3.21 20.24 0.99
CA MET A 72 -4.39 20.12 0.11
C MET A 72 -5.69 19.82 0.87
N GLY A 73 -5.65 19.72 2.20
CA GLY A 73 -6.81 19.50 3.04
C GLY A 73 -7.15 18.04 3.34
N PHE A 74 -6.25 17.12 3.02
CA PHE A 74 -6.38 15.71 3.37
C PHE A 74 -5.85 15.42 4.79
N ASN A 75 -6.37 14.39 5.43
CA ASN A 75 -5.60 13.64 6.42
C ASN A 75 -4.57 12.78 5.68
N ALA A 76 -3.42 12.57 6.29
CA ALA A 76 -2.39 11.72 5.71
C ALA A 76 -1.84 10.74 6.74
N CYS A 77 -1.65 9.49 6.33
CA CYS A 77 -1.04 8.46 7.16
C CYS A 77 0.10 7.81 6.38
N VAL A 78 1.26 7.66 7.00
CA VAL A 78 2.41 6.96 6.42
C VAL A 78 2.47 5.56 7.02
N LEU A 79 2.40 4.55 6.17
CA LEU A 79 2.54 3.17 6.56
C LEU A 79 4.02 2.75 6.53
N THR A 80 4.51 2.24 7.64
CA THR A 80 5.76 1.50 7.73
C THR A 80 5.41 0.03 7.77
N TYR A 81 5.57 -0.68 6.66
CA TYR A 81 5.20 -2.08 6.47
C TYR A 81 6.42 -3.01 6.59
N SER A 82 6.22 -4.29 6.83
CA SER A 82 7.29 -5.28 6.90
C SER A 82 8.07 -5.36 5.58
N VAL A 83 9.38 -5.40 5.70
CA VAL A 83 10.34 -5.55 4.61
C VAL A 83 11.19 -6.80 4.83
N ALA A 84 12.04 -7.16 3.87
CA ALA A 84 12.95 -8.30 4.02
C ALA A 84 13.67 -8.26 5.40
N PRO A 85 13.80 -9.41 6.07
CA PRO A 85 13.58 -10.78 5.59
C PRO A 85 12.14 -11.31 5.69
N MET A 86 11.15 -10.45 5.97
CA MET A 86 9.74 -10.88 5.96
C MET A 86 9.29 -11.11 4.52
N GLU A 87 8.67 -12.28 4.30
CA GLU A 87 8.26 -12.74 2.98
C GLU A 87 6.76 -12.47 2.72
N PHE A 88 6.36 -12.51 1.45
CA PHE A 88 4.95 -12.43 1.05
C PHE A 88 4.12 -13.51 1.78
N PRO A 89 2.92 -13.17 2.32
CA PRO A 89 2.17 -11.93 2.10
C PRO A 89 2.25 -10.90 3.24
N VAL A 90 3.28 -10.93 4.11
CA VAL A 90 3.30 -10.16 5.36
C VAL A 90 3.10 -8.67 5.15
N ALA A 91 3.82 -8.05 4.20
CA ALA A 91 3.66 -6.63 3.91
C ALA A 91 2.22 -6.27 3.47
N LEU A 92 1.56 -7.15 2.70
CA LEU A 92 0.17 -6.99 2.29
C LEU A 92 -0.78 -7.03 3.50
N LEU A 93 -0.55 -7.95 4.44
CA LEU A 93 -1.34 -8.05 5.66
C LEU A 93 -1.13 -6.84 6.57
N ASP A 94 0.10 -6.34 6.70
CA ASP A 94 0.39 -5.09 7.42
C ASP A 94 -0.36 -3.89 6.83
N ALA A 95 -0.41 -3.82 5.50
CA ALA A 95 -1.16 -2.76 4.81
C ALA A 95 -2.65 -2.84 5.11
N CYS A 96 -3.22 -4.04 5.09
CA CYS A 96 -4.62 -4.28 5.44
C CYS A 96 -4.88 -3.96 6.92
N GLN A 97 -4.00 -4.35 7.83
CA GLN A 97 -4.08 -3.99 9.24
C GLN A 97 -4.03 -2.47 9.45
N GLY A 98 -3.19 -1.76 8.68
CA GLY A 98 -3.17 -0.29 8.69
C GLY A 98 -4.51 0.32 8.29
N LEU A 99 -5.22 -0.27 7.33
CA LEU A 99 -6.57 0.16 6.93
C LEU A 99 -7.62 -0.15 8.00
N HIS A 100 -7.56 -1.29 8.69
CA HIS A 100 -8.41 -1.55 9.84
C HIS A 100 -8.18 -0.53 10.96
N THR A 101 -6.92 -0.16 11.20
CA THR A 101 -6.58 0.91 12.15
C THR A 101 -7.22 2.26 11.77
N LEU A 102 -7.32 2.60 10.48
CA LEU A 102 -8.09 3.79 10.06
C LEU A 102 -9.56 3.71 10.49
N CYS A 103 -10.20 2.54 10.36
CA CYS A 103 -11.59 2.36 10.79
C CYS A 103 -11.74 2.58 12.30
N GLU A 104 -10.81 2.05 13.10
CA GLU A 104 -10.81 2.22 14.56
C GLU A 104 -10.64 3.69 14.99
N TYR A 105 -9.82 4.44 14.25
CA TYR A 105 -9.49 5.84 14.55
C TYR A 105 -10.34 6.86 13.78
N GLN A 106 -11.34 6.42 12.99
CA GLN A 106 -12.08 7.29 12.07
C GLN A 106 -12.70 8.52 12.74
N GLU A 107 -13.25 8.38 13.94
CA GLU A 107 -13.86 9.52 14.65
C GLU A 107 -12.79 10.43 15.26
N LYS A 108 -11.76 9.85 15.89
CA LYS A 108 -10.65 10.62 16.48
C LYS A 108 -9.91 11.46 15.46
N TRP A 109 -9.74 10.94 14.23
CA TRP A 109 -9.01 11.61 13.16
C TRP A 109 -9.92 12.31 12.15
N ASN A 110 -11.24 12.36 12.40
CA ASN A 110 -12.22 12.97 11.50
C ASN A 110 -12.09 12.46 10.05
N ILE A 111 -12.00 11.15 9.85
CA ILE A 111 -11.83 10.52 8.55
C ILE A 111 -13.16 10.41 7.81
N ASP A 112 -13.18 10.85 6.56
CA ASP A 112 -14.22 10.51 5.61
C ASP A 112 -13.91 9.12 5.01
N MET A 113 -14.54 8.10 5.56
CA MET A 113 -14.30 6.69 5.15
C MET A 113 -14.79 6.37 3.73
N GLN A 114 -15.53 7.26 3.08
CA GLN A 114 -15.92 7.12 1.67
C GLN A 114 -14.83 7.65 0.72
N ASN A 115 -13.86 8.38 1.25
CA ASN A 115 -12.80 9.02 0.47
C ASN A 115 -11.41 8.66 1.04
N VAL A 116 -11.12 7.35 1.10
CA VAL A 116 -9.80 6.80 1.43
C VAL A 116 -9.04 6.46 0.16
N PHE A 117 -7.84 7.01 0.01
CA PHE A 117 -6.95 6.79 -1.13
C PHE A 117 -5.66 6.11 -0.68
N LEU A 118 -5.10 5.28 -1.53
CA LEU A 118 -3.78 4.69 -1.32
C LEU A 118 -2.78 5.35 -2.28
N CYS A 119 -1.67 5.86 -1.74
CA CYS A 119 -0.63 6.52 -2.52
C CYS A 119 0.69 5.79 -2.33
N GLY A 120 1.20 5.16 -3.39
CA GLY A 120 2.42 4.38 -3.35
C GLY A 120 3.52 4.93 -4.25
N PHE A 121 4.76 4.55 -3.93
CA PHE A 121 5.98 4.91 -4.65
C PHE A 121 6.81 3.66 -4.90
N SER A 122 7.21 3.37 -6.16
CA SER A 122 8.07 2.22 -6.48
C SER A 122 7.50 0.90 -5.93
N ALA A 123 8.23 0.19 -5.06
CA ALA A 123 7.75 -1.00 -4.34
C ALA A 123 6.53 -0.72 -3.45
N GLY A 124 6.40 0.50 -2.89
CA GLY A 124 5.21 0.93 -2.16
C GLY A 124 3.97 1.07 -3.05
N SER A 125 4.15 1.43 -4.34
CA SER A 125 3.07 1.37 -5.33
C SER A 125 2.62 -0.06 -5.60
N HIS A 126 3.55 -1.00 -5.66
CA HIS A 126 3.24 -2.42 -5.76
C HIS A 126 2.37 -2.87 -4.59
N LEU A 127 2.75 -2.49 -3.36
CA LEU A 127 1.98 -2.84 -2.17
C LEU A 127 0.60 -2.18 -2.16
N ALA A 128 0.50 -0.89 -2.49
CA ALA A 128 -0.79 -0.19 -2.59
C ALA A 128 -1.72 -0.82 -3.64
N ALA A 129 -1.18 -1.19 -4.81
CA ALA A 129 -1.92 -1.88 -5.86
C ALA A 129 -2.30 -3.32 -5.44
N SER A 130 -1.42 -4.02 -4.71
CA SER A 130 -1.73 -5.34 -4.13
C SER A 130 -2.93 -5.28 -3.19
N VAL A 131 -3.04 -4.24 -2.34
CA VAL A 131 -4.23 -4.02 -1.51
C VAL A 131 -5.48 -3.82 -2.37
N GLY A 132 -5.38 -3.02 -3.43
CA GLY A 132 -6.49 -2.78 -4.36
C GLY A 132 -6.98 -4.05 -5.07
N ILE A 133 -6.07 -4.99 -5.34
CA ILE A 133 -6.37 -6.26 -6.03
C ILE A 133 -6.81 -7.32 -5.02
N TYR A 134 -6.08 -7.52 -3.93
CA TYR A 134 -6.26 -8.67 -3.05
C TYR A 134 -7.03 -8.39 -1.77
N GLY A 135 -7.26 -7.11 -1.42
CA GLY A 135 -7.81 -6.74 -0.12
C GLY A 135 -9.15 -7.39 0.23
N LYS A 136 -9.95 -7.74 -0.78
CA LYS A 136 -11.24 -8.43 -0.58
C LYS A 136 -11.21 -9.92 -0.92
N THR A 137 -10.07 -10.45 -1.35
CA THR A 137 -9.93 -11.86 -1.72
C THR A 137 -9.65 -12.72 -0.49
N GLU A 138 -9.82 -14.04 -0.65
CA GLU A 138 -9.53 -15.02 0.40
C GLU A 138 -8.08 -14.96 0.88
N LEU A 139 -7.14 -14.52 0.01
CA LEU A 139 -5.74 -14.32 0.37
C LEU A 139 -5.57 -13.39 1.58
N VAL A 140 -6.45 -12.41 1.75
CA VAL A 140 -6.43 -11.43 2.85
C VAL A 140 -7.54 -11.70 3.86
N SER A 141 -8.79 -11.93 3.41
CA SER A 141 -9.96 -11.99 4.29
C SER A 141 -9.91 -13.11 5.33
N GLN A 142 -9.15 -14.19 5.07
CA GLN A 142 -8.95 -15.26 6.05
C GLN A 142 -8.23 -14.80 7.34
N TYR A 143 -7.53 -13.67 7.32
CA TYR A 143 -6.78 -13.12 8.45
C TYR A 143 -7.54 -12.05 9.24
N PHE A 144 -8.63 -11.54 8.71
CA PHE A 144 -9.39 -10.44 9.30
C PHE A 144 -10.85 -10.80 9.46
N LYS A 145 -11.48 -10.35 10.55
CA LYS A 145 -12.90 -10.59 10.84
C LYS A 145 -13.83 -9.67 10.07
N ASP A 146 -13.37 -8.45 9.84
CA ASP A 146 -14.15 -7.39 9.22
C ASP A 146 -13.59 -7.06 7.84
N ASP A 147 -14.45 -6.57 6.96
CA ASP A 147 -14.06 -6.10 5.63
C ASP A 147 -13.19 -4.85 5.71
N LEU A 148 -12.28 -4.71 4.73
CA LEU A 148 -11.51 -3.48 4.56
C LEU A 148 -12.43 -2.30 4.19
N PRO A 149 -12.06 -1.07 4.56
CA PRO A 149 -12.78 0.11 4.09
C PRO A 149 -12.72 0.20 2.56
N ALA A 150 -13.75 0.81 1.99
CA ALA A 150 -13.77 1.06 0.54
C ALA A 150 -12.61 1.97 0.13
N ILE A 151 -11.80 1.51 -0.82
CA ILE A 151 -10.71 2.29 -1.41
C ILE A 151 -11.27 3.12 -2.56
N ARG A 152 -11.19 4.44 -2.45
CA ARG A 152 -11.73 5.37 -3.46
C ARG A 152 -10.88 5.45 -4.73
N GLY A 153 -9.57 5.22 -4.60
CA GLY A 153 -8.64 5.24 -5.71
C GLY A 153 -7.19 4.97 -5.30
N LEU A 154 -6.39 4.59 -6.28
CA LEU A 154 -4.96 4.33 -6.15
C LEU A 154 -4.18 5.43 -6.85
N ILE A 155 -3.13 5.94 -6.21
CA ILE A 155 -2.17 6.91 -6.77
C ILE A 155 -0.81 6.22 -6.78
N LEU A 156 -0.34 5.84 -7.97
CA LEU A 156 0.84 5.01 -8.14
C LEU A 156 1.95 5.78 -8.86
N SER A 157 3.07 5.96 -8.19
CA SER A 157 4.23 6.67 -8.71
C SER A 157 5.31 5.66 -9.12
N TYR A 158 5.71 5.66 -10.39
CA TYR A 158 6.73 4.74 -10.95
C TYR A 158 6.64 3.33 -10.35
N PRO A 159 5.46 2.67 -10.47
CA PRO A 159 5.18 1.45 -9.74
C PRO A 159 6.02 0.26 -10.21
N VAL A 160 6.52 -0.53 -9.27
CA VAL A 160 6.84 -1.93 -9.53
C VAL A 160 5.51 -2.66 -9.72
N ILE A 161 5.39 -3.50 -10.75
CA ILE A 161 4.16 -4.23 -11.10
C ILE A 161 4.44 -5.68 -11.42
N SER A 162 5.41 -5.94 -12.32
CA SER A 162 5.65 -7.26 -12.89
C SER A 162 6.86 -7.96 -12.25
N SER A 163 6.77 -9.27 -12.13
CA SER A 163 7.91 -10.14 -11.82
C SER A 163 8.53 -10.79 -13.08
N GLY A 164 8.05 -10.41 -14.28
CA GLY A 164 8.49 -10.95 -15.58
C GLY A 164 9.73 -10.23 -16.15
N ASP A 165 9.74 -10.04 -17.46
CA ASP A 165 10.92 -9.50 -18.20
C ASP A 165 11.31 -8.08 -17.77
N PHE A 166 10.34 -7.28 -17.32
CA PHE A 166 10.54 -5.90 -16.87
C PHE A 166 10.60 -5.78 -15.34
N ALA A 167 10.87 -6.88 -14.63
CA ALA A 167 10.89 -6.89 -13.17
C ALA A 167 11.98 -5.99 -12.59
N HIS A 168 11.64 -5.25 -11.54
CA HIS A 168 12.63 -4.73 -10.61
C HIS A 168 13.09 -5.88 -9.71
N LYS A 169 14.16 -6.59 -10.12
CA LYS A 169 14.60 -7.87 -9.53
C LYS A 169 14.76 -7.81 -8.01
N GLY A 170 15.40 -6.75 -7.50
CA GLY A 170 15.58 -6.59 -6.05
C GLY A 170 14.26 -6.55 -5.26
N SER A 171 13.21 -5.91 -5.81
CA SER A 171 11.88 -5.94 -5.16
C SER A 171 11.28 -7.34 -5.15
N VAL A 172 11.41 -8.09 -6.24
CA VAL A 172 10.91 -9.47 -6.34
C VAL A 172 11.65 -10.38 -5.36
N GLU A 173 12.98 -10.27 -5.29
CA GLU A 173 13.81 -11.05 -4.38
C GLU A 173 13.48 -10.75 -2.91
N ASN A 174 13.33 -9.48 -2.56
CA ASN A 174 13.04 -9.06 -1.19
C ASN A 174 11.63 -9.43 -0.73
N VAL A 175 10.61 -9.30 -1.59
CA VAL A 175 9.22 -9.60 -1.21
C VAL A 175 8.93 -11.08 -1.14
N LEU A 176 9.58 -11.90 -1.98
CA LEU A 176 9.38 -13.36 -1.98
C LEU A 176 10.35 -14.09 -1.05
N GLY A 177 11.58 -13.59 -0.91
CA GLY A 177 12.63 -14.24 -0.15
C GLY A 177 13.20 -15.50 -0.84
N GLU A 178 14.36 -15.95 -0.35
CA GLU A 178 15.06 -17.10 -0.93
C GLU A 178 14.28 -18.41 -0.77
N LYS A 179 13.57 -18.59 0.34
CA LYS A 179 12.79 -19.80 0.60
C LYS A 179 11.71 -20.02 -0.43
N ILE A 180 10.94 -18.99 -0.77
CA ILE A 180 9.89 -19.07 -1.79
C ILE A 180 10.51 -19.21 -3.17
N LEU A 181 11.52 -18.41 -3.50
CA LEU A 181 12.17 -18.41 -4.81
C LEU A 181 12.85 -19.73 -5.17
N ASN A 182 13.31 -20.49 -4.17
CA ASN A 182 13.94 -21.81 -4.36
C ASN A 182 12.93 -22.97 -4.21
N SER A 183 11.64 -22.69 -4.01
CA SER A 183 10.60 -23.72 -3.90
C SER A 183 10.01 -24.12 -5.26
N ASP A 184 9.34 -25.25 -5.29
CA ASP A 184 8.52 -25.70 -6.43
C ASP A 184 7.33 -24.76 -6.72
N LYS A 185 6.97 -23.90 -5.77
CA LYS A 185 5.90 -22.89 -5.88
C LYS A 185 6.42 -21.51 -6.32
N ALA A 186 7.70 -21.36 -6.64
CA ALA A 186 8.29 -20.06 -7.00
C ALA A 186 7.51 -19.35 -8.12
N GLN A 187 7.14 -20.08 -9.18
CA GLN A 187 6.39 -19.50 -10.30
C GLN A 187 4.98 -19.06 -9.88
N TYR A 188 4.30 -19.81 -9.04
CA TYR A 188 2.98 -19.44 -8.51
C TYR A 188 3.05 -18.11 -7.74
N TYR A 189 4.03 -17.93 -6.85
CA TYR A 189 4.19 -16.68 -6.12
C TYR A 189 4.64 -15.52 -7.00
N LYS A 190 5.49 -15.79 -8.01
CA LYS A 190 5.83 -14.77 -9.03
C LYS A 190 4.60 -14.30 -9.79
N ASP A 191 3.70 -15.21 -10.13
CA ASP A 191 2.44 -14.85 -10.81
C ASP A 191 1.50 -14.06 -9.88
N LEU A 192 1.45 -14.37 -8.59
CA LEU A 192 0.69 -13.58 -7.62
C LEU A 192 1.21 -12.13 -7.49
N ILE A 193 2.53 -11.93 -7.42
CA ILE A 193 3.09 -10.60 -7.30
C ILE A 193 3.22 -9.87 -8.65
N SER A 194 2.88 -10.52 -9.78
CA SER A 194 2.74 -9.87 -11.10
C SER A 194 1.34 -9.29 -11.22
N LEU A 195 1.18 -8.06 -10.77
CA LEU A 195 -0.14 -7.46 -10.56
C LEU A 195 -0.93 -7.28 -11.86
N GLU A 196 -0.25 -7.10 -12.99
CA GLU A 196 -0.86 -7.05 -14.32
C GLU A 196 -1.61 -8.32 -14.70
N LYS A 197 -1.30 -9.46 -14.07
CA LYS A 197 -1.97 -10.75 -14.29
C LYS A 197 -3.22 -10.92 -13.43
N ASN A 198 -3.37 -10.12 -12.39
CA ASN A 198 -4.35 -10.32 -11.32
C ASN A 198 -5.40 -9.20 -11.24
N VAL A 199 -5.44 -8.30 -12.22
CA VAL A 199 -6.47 -7.23 -12.29
C VAL A 199 -7.84 -7.86 -12.52
N HIS A 200 -8.84 -7.35 -11.84
CA HIS A 200 -10.26 -7.72 -11.96
C HIS A 200 -11.17 -6.48 -11.82
N GLU A 201 -12.46 -6.64 -12.04
CA GLU A 201 -13.44 -5.55 -12.13
C GLU A 201 -13.65 -4.73 -10.84
N GLU A 202 -13.25 -5.27 -9.67
CA GLU A 202 -13.39 -4.59 -8.38
C GLU A 202 -12.15 -3.74 -8.01
N VAL A 203 -11.11 -3.74 -8.84
CA VAL A 203 -9.92 -2.89 -8.60
C VAL A 203 -10.33 -1.43 -8.64
N PRO A 204 -9.94 -0.62 -7.63
CA PRO A 204 -10.30 0.81 -7.60
C PRO A 204 -9.72 1.59 -8.79
N PRO A 205 -10.31 2.75 -9.14
CA PRO A 205 -9.73 3.66 -10.14
C PRO A 205 -8.26 3.98 -9.84
N VAL A 206 -7.44 4.02 -10.88
CA VAL A 206 -5.98 4.20 -10.76
C VAL A 206 -5.53 5.47 -11.46
N PHE A 207 -4.84 6.36 -10.72
CA PHE A 207 -3.98 7.37 -11.30
C PHE A 207 -2.53 6.90 -11.20
N MET A 208 -1.80 6.94 -12.30
CA MET A 208 -0.43 6.42 -12.36
C MET A 208 0.44 7.34 -13.23
N TRP A 209 1.69 7.54 -12.81
CA TRP A 209 2.69 8.25 -13.59
C TRP A 209 4.05 7.57 -13.53
N HIS A 210 4.85 7.72 -14.61
CA HIS A 210 6.16 7.12 -14.76
C HIS A 210 6.99 7.93 -15.75
N THR A 211 8.29 8.08 -15.54
CA THR A 211 9.19 8.66 -16.56
C THR A 211 9.74 7.55 -17.46
N ASN A 212 9.80 7.81 -18.76
CA ASN A 212 10.28 6.81 -19.72
C ASN A 212 11.77 6.47 -19.55
N GLU A 213 12.54 7.41 -18.98
CA GLU A 213 13.97 7.23 -18.72
C GLU A 213 14.28 6.60 -17.36
N ASP A 214 13.30 6.04 -16.66
CA ASP A 214 13.54 5.36 -15.39
C ASP A 214 14.41 4.12 -15.60
N THR A 215 15.63 4.19 -15.08
CA THR A 215 16.63 3.11 -15.16
C THR A 215 16.55 2.12 -14.03
N SER A 216 15.74 2.40 -12.99
CA SER A 216 15.56 1.53 -11.83
C SER A 216 14.35 0.63 -12.00
N VAL A 217 13.20 1.21 -12.28
CA VAL A 217 11.95 0.48 -12.57
C VAL A 217 11.56 0.74 -14.01
N PRO A 218 11.64 -0.25 -14.91
CA PRO A 218 11.26 -0.06 -16.32
C PRO A 218 9.84 0.46 -16.46
N ALA A 219 9.64 1.49 -17.30
CA ALA A 219 8.32 2.13 -17.50
C ALA A 219 7.27 1.15 -18.05
N GLU A 220 7.70 0.04 -18.63
CA GLU A 220 6.86 -1.07 -19.06
C GLU A 220 5.99 -1.64 -17.92
N ASN A 221 6.43 -1.55 -16.67
CA ASN A 221 5.58 -1.91 -15.52
C ASN A 221 4.25 -1.15 -15.54
N SER A 222 4.31 0.17 -15.71
CA SER A 222 3.11 1.01 -15.82
C SER A 222 2.30 0.71 -17.07
N LEU A 223 2.94 0.47 -18.21
CA LEU A 223 2.25 0.14 -19.46
C LEU A 223 1.52 -1.20 -19.37
N LEU A 224 2.16 -2.23 -18.80
CA LEU A 224 1.53 -3.54 -18.57
C LEU A 224 0.32 -3.43 -17.65
N PHE A 225 0.43 -2.66 -16.57
CA PHE A 225 -0.68 -2.47 -15.64
C PHE A 225 -1.82 -1.69 -16.28
N ALA A 226 -1.54 -0.62 -17.03
CA ALA A 226 -2.54 0.14 -17.76
C ALA A 226 -3.29 -0.73 -18.77
N LEU A 227 -2.59 -1.61 -19.51
CA LEU A 227 -3.22 -2.56 -20.43
C LEU A 227 -4.13 -3.56 -19.70
N ALA A 228 -3.73 -4.01 -18.52
CA ALA A 228 -4.53 -4.92 -17.71
C ALA A 228 -5.80 -4.23 -17.18
N LEU A 229 -5.69 -3.01 -16.64
CA LEU A 229 -6.81 -2.19 -16.15
C LEU A 229 -7.83 -1.90 -17.27
N ARG A 230 -7.36 -1.58 -18.48
CA ARG A 230 -8.21 -1.31 -19.65
C ARG A 230 -9.16 -2.47 -20.02
N LYS A 231 -8.81 -3.73 -19.73
CA LYS A 231 -9.69 -4.89 -19.97
C LYS A 231 -10.97 -4.84 -19.14
N TYR A 232 -10.93 -4.15 -18.00
CA TYR A 232 -12.02 -3.99 -17.05
C TYR A 232 -12.61 -2.57 -17.04
N ASN A 233 -12.22 -1.73 -18.01
CA ASN A 233 -12.64 -0.32 -18.11
C ASN A 233 -12.28 0.55 -16.89
N ILE A 234 -11.16 0.22 -16.27
CA ILE A 234 -10.56 0.98 -15.18
C ILE A 234 -9.51 1.93 -15.75
#